data_2e91d7e443bd2f85a17c301b5f1b3f5e
#
_entry.id   2e91d7e443bd2f85a17c301b5f1b3f5e
#
_cell.length_a   1.000
_cell.length_b   1.000
_cell.length_c   1.000
_cell.angle_alpha   90.00
_cell.angle_beta   90.00
_cell.angle_gamma   90.00
#
_symmetry.space_group_name_H-M   'P 1'
#
loop_
_entity.id
_entity.type
_entity.pdbx_description
1 polymer ?
#
loop_
_entity_poly.entity_id
_entity_poly.type
_entity_poly.pdbx_seq_one_letter_code
_entity_poly.pdbx_strand_id
1 'polypeptide(L)' 'MQTVTLGVSGMTCGGCVRSVSKVLNALDGVAKSEVSLEERRAVVDFDPDKVGVDQLKHAIEEAGYEVAG' A
#
# COMPACT_ATOMS: atom_id res chain seq x y z
N MET A 1 -1.79 -11.86 11.69
CA MET A 1 -1.89 -11.10 10.42
C MET A 1 -3.17 -10.30 10.35
N GLN A 2 -3.07 -9.10 9.87
CA GLN A 2 -4.22 -8.24 9.66
C GLN A 2 -4.29 -7.83 8.19
N THR A 3 -5.49 -7.52 7.74
CA THR A 3 -5.70 -7.02 6.38
C THR A 3 -6.28 -5.61 6.47
N VAL A 4 -5.70 -4.69 5.73
CA VAL A 4 -6.20 -3.32 5.66
C VAL A 4 -6.40 -2.91 4.22
N THR A 5 -7.45 -2.13 3.98
CA THR A 5 -7.72 -1.54 2.67
C THR A 5 -7.47 -0.04 2.75
N LEU A 6 -6.58 0.46 1.92
CA LEU A 6 -6.22 1.86 1.87
C LEU A 6 -6.61 2.44 0.52
N GLY A 7 -7.28 3.60 0.54
CA GLY A 7 -7.55 4.33 -0.69
C GLY A 7 -6.28 5.03 -1.15
N VAL A 8 -5.89 4.84 -2.39
CA VAL A 8 -4.68 5.44 -2.95
C VAL A 8 -5.04 6.32 -4.14
N SER A 9 -4.69 7.60 -4.05
CA SER A 9 -4.92 8.56 -5.11
C SER A 9 -3.62 8.85 -5.86
N GLY A 10 -3.75 9.24 -7.12
CA GLY A 10 -2.60 9.58 -7.96
C GLY A 10 -2.09 8.45 -8.83
N MET A 11 -2.66 7.28 -8.71
CA MET A 11 -2.34 6.18 -9.60
C MET A 11 -3.04 6.39 -10.94
N THR A 12 -2.27 6.58 -12.00
CA THR A 12 -2.81 6.87 -13.32
C THR A 12 -2.51 5.80 -14.36
N CYS A 13 -1.66 4.83 -14.01
CA CYS A 13 -1.27 3.78 -14.97
C CYS A 13 -0.81 2.53 -14.21
N GLY A 14 -0.61 1.44 -14.95
CA GLY A 14 -0.14 0.19 -14.37
C GLY A 14 1.23 0.28 -13.71
N GLY A 15 2.08 1.19 -14.19
CA GLY A 15 3.37 1.42 -13.56
C GLY A 15 3.25 1.97 -12.15
N CYS A 16 2.23 2.79 -11.90
CA CYS A 16 1.96 3.32 -10.57
C CYS A 16 1.55 2.20 -9.62
N VAL A 17 0.71 1.28 -10.08
CA VAL A 17 0.31 0.11 -9.30
C VAL A 17 1.51 -0.71 -8.89
N ARG A 18 2.43 -0.94 -9.81
CA ARG A 18 3.66 -1.69 -9.53
C ARG A 18 4.53 -0.97 -8.52
N SER A 19 4.65 0.34 -8.63
CA SER A 19 5.46 1.14 -7.70
C SER A 19 4.91 1.05 -6.28
N VAL A 20 3.61 1.21 -6.11
CA VAL A 20 2.98 1.11 -4.80
C VAL A 20 3.14 -0.29 -4.23
N SER A 21 2.89 -1.32 -5.04
CA SER A 21 3.03 -2.71 -4.62
C SER A 21 4.46 -3.01 -4.19
N LYS A 22 5.44 -2.53 -4.95
CA LYS A 22 6.85 -2.74 -4.65
C LYS A 22 7.25 -2.08 -3.33
N VAL A 23 6.80 -0.87 -3.10
CA VAL A 23 7.09 -0.14 -1.86
C VAL A 23 6.49 -0.86 -0.67
N LEU A 24 5.25 -1.32 -0.78
CA LEU A 24 4.58 -2.04 0.29
C LEU A 24 5.27 -3.37 0.58
N ASN A 25 5.60 -4.13 -0.46
CA ASN A 25 6.26 -5.42 -0.29
C ASN A 25 7.68 -5.30 0.28
N ALA A 26 8.30 -4.14 0.15
CA ALA A 26 9.62 -3.89 0.71
C ALA A 26 9.59 -3.67 2.21
N LEU A 27 8.44 -3.42 2.79
CA LEU A 27 8.32 -3.22 4.23
C LEU A 27 8.39 -4.54 4.98
N ASP A 28 9.16 -4.55 6.05
CA ASP A 28 9.24 -5.71 6.92
C ASP A 28 7.90 -5.87 7.66
N GLY A 29 7.34 -7.05 7.62
CA GLY A 29 6.05 -7.32 8.23
C GLY A 29 4.90 -7.38 7.24
N VAL A 30 5.10 -6.95 6.01
CA VAL A 30 4.09 -7.07 4.96
C VAL A 30 4.22 -8.45 4.32
N ALA A 31 3.16 -9.24 4.42
CA ALA A 31 3.12 -10.57 3.83
C ALA A 31 2.66 -10.54 2.37
N LYS A 32 1.68 -9.67 2.08
CA LYS A 32 1.11 -9.59 0.75
C LYS A 32 0.50 -8.20 0.54
N SER A 33 0.56 -7.71 -0.68
CA SER A 33 -0.14 -6.49 -1.04
C SER A 33 -0.82 -6.68 -2.40
N GLU A 34 -2.04 -6.17 -2.50
CA GLU A 34 -2.79 -6.15 -3.76
C GLU A 34 -3.22 -4.72 -4.01
N VAL A 35 -2.84 -4.18 -5.14
CA VAL A 35 -3.16 -2.82 -5.52
C VAL A 35 -4.08 -2.85 -6.74
N SER A 36 -5.20 -2.14 -6.65
CA SER A 36 -6.16 -2.05 -7.73
C SER A 36 -6.20 -0.62 -8.27
N LEU A 37 -5.92 -0.48 -9.57
CA LEU A 37 -6.01 0.80 -10.25
C LEU A 37 -7.47 1.22 -10.45
N GLU A 38 -8.32 0.28 -10.81
CA GLU A 38 -9.74 0.56 -11.06
C GLU A 38 -10.45 1.04 -9.80
N GLU A 39 -10.16 0.40 -8.70
CA GLU A 39 -10.79 0.72 -7.42
C GLU A 39 -10.01 1.76 -6.63
N ARG A 40 -8.83 2.11 -7.10
CA ARG A 40 -7.94 3.10 -6.48
C ARG A 40 -7.68 2.78 -5.03
N ARG A 41 -7.39 1.51 -4.75
CA ARG A 41 -7.13 1.06 -3.39
C ARG A 41 -6.02 0.02 -3.35
N ALA A 42 -5.44 -0.12 -2.18
CA ALA A 42 -4.45 -1.14 -1.91
C ALA A 42 -4.92 -1.97 -0.72
N VAL A 43 -4.92 -3.28 -0.88
CA VAL A 43 -5.23 -4.21 0.20
C VAL A 43 -3.93 -4.84 0.64
N VAL A 44 -3.61 -4.71 1.92
CA VAL A 44 -2.33 -5.16 2.46
C VAL A 44 -2.56 -6.14 3.60
N ASP A 45 -1.91 -7.29 3.51
CA ASP A 45 -1.85 -8.25 4.60
C ASP A 45 -0.51 -8.04 5.32
N PHE A 46 -0.57 -7.74 6.59
CA PHE A 46 0.64 -7.40 7.35
C PHE A 46 0.58 -7.93 8.77
N ASP A 47 1.76 -8.02 9.38
CA ASP A 47 1.90 -8.39 10.78
C ASP A 47 1.93 -7.10 11.62
N PRO A 48 0.90 -6.85 12.44
CA PRO A 48 0.81 -5.61 13.22
C PRO A 48 1.91 -5.49 14.28
N ASP A 49 2.57 -6.59 14.60
CA ASP A 49 3.69 -6.56 15.55
C ASP A 49 4.97 -6.03 14.90
N LYS A 50 5.05 -6.06 13.59
CA LYS A 50 6.24 -5.64 12.84
C LYS A 50 6.05 -4.31 12.12
N VAL A 51 4.86 -4.05 11.61
CA VAL A 51 4.58 -2.86 10.84
C VAL A 51 3.18 -2.36 11.17
N GLY A 52 2.99 -1.06 11.25
CA GLY A 52 1.69 -0.46 11.50
C GLY A 52 1.08 0.12 10.24
N VAL A 53 -0.23 0.41 10.31
CA VAL A 53 -0.95 1.05 9.20
C VAL A 53 -0.32 2.40 8.83
N ASP A 54 0.15 3.16 9.82
CA ASP A 54 0.81 4.44 9.58
C ASP A 54 2.05 4.28 8.72
N GLN A 55 2.80 3.21 8.91
CA GLN A 55 3.98 2.93 8.12
C GLN A 55 3.62 2.58 6.69
N LEU A 56 2.51 1.85 6.49
CA LEU A 56 2.01 1.54 5.16
C LEU A 56 1.62 2.82 4.42
N LYS A 57 0.89 3.69 5.09
CA LYS A 57 0.49 4.98 4.51
C LYS A 57 1.70 5.83 4.16
N HIS A 58 2.67 5.90 5.06
CA HIS A 58 3.89 6.67 4.86
C HIS A 58 4.68 6.19 3.66
N ALA A 59 4.79 4.87 3.50
CA ALA A 59 5.50 4.29 2.37
C ALA A 59 4.85 4.67 1.04
N ILE A 60 3.52 4.67 0.99
CA ILE A 60 2.79 5.07 -0.21
C ILE A 60 2.98 6.56 -0.48
N GLU A 61 2.93 7.39 0.55
CA GLU A 61 3.13 8.82 0.40
C GLU A 61 4.54 9.15 -0.08
N GLU A 62 5.54 8.44 0.41
CA GLU A 62 6.92 8.62 -0.06
C GLU A 62 7.10 8.24 -1.51
N ALA A 63 6.29 7.33 -2.01
CA ALA A 63 6.31 6.95 -3.41
C ALA A 63 5.67 8.01 -4.32
N GLY A 64 5.07 9.05 -3.73
CA GLY A 64 4.48 10.16 -4.48
C GLY A 64 2.97 10.07 -4.64
N TYR A 65 2.31 9.22 -3.86
CA TYR A 65 0.87 9.04 -3.94
C TYR A 65 0.20 9.50 -2.64
N GLU A 66 -1.10 9.73 -2.70
CA GLU A 66 -1.87 10.10 -1.53
C GLU A 66 -2.66 8.90 -1.03
N VAL A 67 -2.77 8.80 0.28
CA VAL A 67 -3.52 7.72 0.93
C VAL A 67 -4.70 8.31 1.67
N ALA A 68 -5.88 7.76 1.40
CA ALA A 68 -7.12 8.10 2.09
C ALA A 68 -7.60 6.85 2.83
N GLY A 69 -7.87 6.99 4.06
CA GLY A 69 -8.37 5.90 4.88
C GLY A 69 -7.52 5.61 6.08
#